data_7f97b6b84dd2e4512f3ddb106f545a35
#
_entry.id   7f97b6b84dd2e4512f3ddb106f545a35
#
_cell.length_a   1.000
_cell.length_b   1.000
_cell.length_c   1.000
_cell.angle_alpha   90.00
_cell.angle_beta   90.00
_cell.angle_gamma   90.00
#
_symmetry.space_group_name_H-M   'P 1'
#
loop_
_entity.id
_entity.type
_entity.pdbx_description
1 polymer ?
#
loop_
_entity_poly.entity_id
_entity_poly.type
_entity_poly.pdbx_seq_one_letter_code
_entity_poly.pdbx_strand_id
1 'polypeptide(L)'
;DKKVVVSTDLLIEGVHFDLAYMPLKHLGYKAVVVNISDICAMNAKATQITVSVAVSNRFPLEALDELFAGITHAAREYNVDVIGGDTTSSQKGLIISITAIGEADENEIVYRNGAKQTDLLVVTGDIGAAYMGLQVLEREKQVFQVNPNSQPDLDAYTYLIERQLRPEARKDVRTLLHALEIKPTSMIDISDGLSSEIMHLCKQSGVGCNLYEDKLPIDPQFINVCEEFNIDSTTVAINGGEDYELLFTIAMEDFEKIKGNPNFTIIGH
;
A
#
# COMPACT_ATOMS: atom_id res chain seq x y z
N ASP A 1 17.10 13.13 -19.49
CA ASP A 1 17.83 13.05 -18.23
C ASP A 1 17.07 12.20 -17.24
N LYS A 2 17.78 11.39 -16.42
CA LYS A 2 17.18 10.64 -15.33
C LYS A 2 17.00 11.53 -14.11
N LYS A 3 15.88 11.34 -13.42
CA LYS A 3 15.58 11.93 -12.11
C LYS A 3 15.63 10.85 -11.03
N VAL A 4 16.11 11.23 -9.88
CA VAL A 4 16.09 10.39 -8.67
C VAL A 4 14.82 10.71 -7.88
N VAL A 5 14.11 9.68 -7.48
CA VAL A 5 12.93 9.73 -6.60
C VAL A 5 13.31 9.11 -5.27
N VAL A 6 12.94 9.74 -4.18
CA VAL A 6 13.25 9.25 -2.83
C VAL A 6 11.98 9.32 -1.98
N SER A 7 11.68 8.23 -1.29
CA SER A 7 10.66 8.15 -0.26
C SER A 7 11.22 7.60 1.03
N THR A 8 10.63 7.95 2.16
CA THR A 8 10.99 7.40 3.46
C THR A 8 9.78 7.31 4.38
N ASP A 9 9.57 6.14 4.97
CA ASP A 9 8.56 5.87 5.96
C ASP A 9 9.15 5.43 7.28
N LEU A 10 8.37 5.63 8.32
CA LEU A 10 8.68 5.24 9.69
C LEU A 10 7.56 4.38 10.26
N LEU A 11 7.84 3.12 10.57
CA LEU A 11 6.91 2.21 11.23
C LEU A 11 7.25 2.09 12.71
N ILE A 12 6.26 2.33 13.56
CA ILE A 12 6.40 2.35 15.03
C ILE A 12 5.46 1.31 15.63
N GLU A 13 6.00 0.43 16.49
CA GLU A 13 5.20 -0.53 17.23
C GLU A 13 4.12 0.14 18.09
N GLY A 14 2.91 -0.39 18.04
CA GLY A 14 1.72 0.15 18.70
C GLY A 14 1.07 1.33 18.00
N VAL A 15 1.63 1.77 16.85
CA VAL A 15 1.04 2.81 15.99
C VAL A 15 0.72 2.23 14.61
N HIS A 16 1.74 1.67 13.93
CA HIS A 16 1.61 1.16 12.57
C HIS A 16 1.51 -0.38 12.50
N PHE A 17 1.87 -1.06 13.58
CA PHE A 17 1.77 -2.51 13.69
C PHE A 17 1.69 -2.96 15.14
N ASP A 18 1.12 -4.15 15.36
CA ASP A 18 1.09 -4.82 16.66
C ASP A 18 1.67 -6.23 16.52
N LEU A 19 2.69 -6.53 17.34
CA LEU A 19 3.38 -7.81 17.33
C LEU A 19 2.53 -8.97 17.89
N ALA A 20 1.34 -8.69 18.44
CA ALA A 20 0.39 -9.73 18.83
C ALA A 20 -0.12 -10.54 17.63
N TYR A 21 -0.17 -9.93 16.44
CA TYR A 21 -0.66 -10.58 15.22
C TYR A 21 0.22 -10.33 13.98
N MET A 22 1.24 -9.45 14.07
CA MET A 22 2.14 -9.16 12.95
C MET A 22 3.44 -9.97 13.09
N PRO A 23 3.64 -11.06 12.31
CA PRO A 23 4.90 -11.78 12.28
C PRO A 23 6.05 -10.88 11.80
N LEU A 24 7.21 -10.96 12.44
CA LEU A 24 8.36 -10.10 12.12
C LEU A 24 8.81 -10.21 10.66
N LYS A 25 8.70 -11.40 10.05
CA LYS A 25 9.01 -11.58 8.64
C LYS A 25 8.04 -10.82 7.73
N HIS A 26 6.74 -10.79 8.06
CA HIS A 26 5.75 -10.00 7.31
C HIS A 26 5.97 -8.51 7.54
N LEU A 27 6.29 -8.10 8.77
CA LEU A 27 6.62 -6.72 9.10
C LEU A 27 7.83 -6.22 8.31
N GLY A 28 8.90 -7.01 8.24
CA GLY A 28 10.07 -6.67 7.43
C GLY A 28 9.76 -6.54 5.94
N TYR A 29 8.91 -7.42 5.41
CA TYR A 29 8.43 -7.33 4.03
C TYR A 29 7.61 -6.06 3.81
N LYS A 30 6.58 -5.83 4.63
CA LYS A 30 5.70 -4.65 4.56
C LYS A 30 6.49 -3.34 4.67
N ALA A 31 7.47 -3.26 5.57
CA ALA A 31 8.28 -2.06 5.75
C ALA A 31 9.05 -1.64 4.47
N VAL A 32 9.44 -2.61 3.64
CA VAL A 32 10.04 -2.32 2.32
C VAL A 32 8.97 -1.92 1.32
N VAL A 33 7.86 -2.67 1.27
CA VAL A 33 6.81 -2.51 0.25
C VAL A 33 6.14 -1.15 0.31
N VAL A 34 5.85 -0.62 1.50
CA VAL A 34 5.21 0.70 1.65
C VAL A 34 6.04 1.81 1.00
N ASN A 35 7.36 1.78 1.17
CA ASN A 35 8.27 2.74 0.52
C ASN A 35 8.39 2.54 -1.00
N ILE A 36 8.34 1.28 -1.46
CA ILE A 36 8.36 0.98 -2.90
C ILE A 36 7.06 1.45 -3.56
N SER A 37 5.93 1.40 -2.85
CA SER A 37 4.64 1.91 -3.32
C SER A 37 4.72 3.39 -3.68
N ASP A 38 5.32 4.22 -2.84
CA ASP A 38 5.57 5.64 -3.13
C ASP A 38 6.41 5.86 -4.40
N ILE A 39 7.44 5.03 -4.60
CA ILE A 39 8.25 5.10 -5.82
C ILE A 39 7.41 4.72 -7.05
N CYS A 40 6.57 3.69 -6.95
CA CYS A 40 5.65 3.30 -8.01
C CYS A 40 4.64 4.41 -8.31
N ALA A 41 4.13 5.10 -7.28
CA ALA A 41 3.21 6.24 -7.39
C ALA A 41 3.80 7.44 -8.16
N MET A 42 5.13 7.51 -8.30
CA MET A 42 5.80 8.50 -9.15
C MET A 42 6.09 7.97 -10.56
N ASN A 43 5.54 6.81 -10.95
CA ASN A 43 5.85 6.09 -12.19
C ASN A 43 7.35 5.82 -12.34
N ALA A 44 8.05 5.67 -11.22
CA ALA A 44 9.49 5.42 -11.14
C ALA A 44 9.78 3.93 -10.85
N LYS A 45 11.02 3.54 -11.09
CA LYS A 45 11.53 2.20 -10.75
C LYS A 45 12.37 2.29 -9.48
N ALA A 46 11.95 1.59 -8.42
CA ALA A 46 12.78 1.44 -7.23
C ALA A 46 14.07 0.67 -7.56
N THR A 47 15.17 1.08 -6.99
CA THR A 47 16.51 0.51 -7.27
C THR A 47 17.26 0.15 -6.00
N GLN A 48 17.12 0.94 -4.95
CA GLN A 48 17.91 0.82 -3.73
C GLN A 48 17.08 1.17 -2.51
N ILE A 49 17.44 0.58 -1.36
CA ILE A 49 16.89 0.94 -0.05
C ILE A 49 17.99 1.07 1.00
N THR A 50 17.76 1.91 2.00
CA THR A 50 18.47 1.89 3.27
C THR A 50 17.52 1.50 4.39
N VAL A 51 18.02 0.79 5.41
CA VAL A 51 17.21 0.25 6.51
C VAL A 51 17.77 0.69 7.84
N SER A 52 17.03 1.46 8.62
CA SER A 52 17.38 1.85 9.98
C SER A 52 16.40 1.22 10.96
N VAL A 53 16.92 0.57 12.01
CA VAL A 53 16.12 -0.15 12.99
C VAL A 53 16.53 0.27 14.39
N ALA A 54 15.55 0.64 15.22
CA ALA A 54 15.76 0.84 16.65
C ALA A 54 15.00 -0.24 17.43
N VAL A 55 15.74 -1.04 18.22
CA VAL A 55 15.19 -2.20 18.92
C VAL A 55 15.35 -2.08 20.43
N SER A 56 14.32 -2.48 21.17
CA SER A 56 14.44 -2.62 22.62
C SER A 56 15.11 -3.95 23.01
N ASN A 57 15.66 -4.00 24.20
CA ASN A 57 16.39 -5.18 24.74
C ASN A 57 15.52 -6.45 24.92
N ARG A 58 14.21 -6.37 24.67
CA ARG A 58 13.32 -7.54 24.71
C ARG A 58 13.39 -8.41 23.44
N PHE A 59 14.02 -7.90 22.37
CA PHE A 59 14.14 -8.65 21.12
C PHE A 59 15.42 -9.48 21.12
N PRO A 60 15.32 -10.81 21.03
CA PRO A 60 16.47 -11.67 20.83
C PRO A 60 16.99 -11.53 19.38
N LEU A 61 18.19 -12.04 19.13
CA LEU A 61 18.83 -11.95 17.82
C LEU A 61 17.99 -12.65 16.72
N GLU A 62 17.39 -13.77 17.06
CA GLU A 62 16.54 -14.57 16.17
C GLU A 62 15.32 -13.76 15.67
N ALA A 63 14.80 -12.87 16.51
CA ALA A 63 13.70 -11.97 16.11
C ALA A 63 14.16 -10.96 15.07
N LEU A 64 15.39 -10.46 15.18
CA LEU A 64 15.97 -9.58 14.15
C LEU A 64 16.26 -10.36 12.87
N ASP A 65 16.73 -11.60 12.96
CA ASP A 65 16.95 -12.46 11.78
C ASP A 65 15.63 -12.66 11.00
N GLU A 66 14.49 -12.88 11.68
CA GLU A 66 13.18 -12.98 11.06
C GLU A 66 12.74 -11.66 10.38
N LEU A 67 12.97 -10.51 11.04
CA LEU A 67 12.68 -9.20 10.45
C LEU A 67 13.50 -8.98 9.18
N PHE A 68 14.82 -9.19 9.25
CA PHE A 68 15.71 -9.02 8.11
C PHE A 68 15.49 -10.06 7.00
N ALA A 69 15.00 -11.27 7.35
CA ALA A 69 14.56 -12.24 6.35
C ALA A 69 13.39 -11.70 5.52
N GLY A 70 12.42 -11.02 6.14
CA GLY A 70 11.33 -10.34 5.47
C GLY A 70 11.80 -9.19 4.57
N ILE A 71 12.68 -8.33 5.08
CA ILE A 71 13.30 -7.22 4.31
C ILE A 71 14.04 -7.77 3.08
N THR A 72 14.85 -8.80 3.27
CA THR A 72 15.62 -9.43 2.18
C THR A 72 14.70 -10.08 1.15
N HIS A 73 13.59 -10.68 1.59
CA HIS A 73 12.60 -11.26 0.70
C HIS A 73 11.97 -10.20 -0.19
N ALA A 74 11.48 -9.09 0.40
CA ALA A 74 10.92 -7.97 -0.35
C ALA A 74 11.96 -7.36 -1.31
N ALA A 75 13.19 -7.14 -0.84
CA ALA A 75 14.26 -6.58 -1.67
C ALA A 75 14.52 -7.44 -2.94
N ARG A 76 14.50 -8.76 -2.80
CA ARG A 76 14.61 -9.69 -3.94
C ARG A 76 13.39 -9.64 -4.86
N GLU A 77 12.19 -9.68 -4.28
CA GLU A 77 10.93 -9.64 -5.05
C GLU A 77 10.83 -8.36 -5.89
N TYR A 78 11.21 -7.23 -5.33
CA TYR A 78 11.15 -5.93 -6.01
C TYR A 78 12.44 -5.57 -6.76
N ASN A 79 13.46 -6.45 -6.71
CA ASN A 79 14.75 -6.26 -7.35
C ASN A 79 15.40 -4.93 -6.96
N VAL A 80 15.47 -4.67 -5.65
CA VAL A 80 16.14 -3.51 -5.06
C VAL A 80 17.33 -3.95 -4.21
N ASP A 81 18.39 -3.17 -4.20
CA ASP A 81 19.58 -3.42 -3.40
C ASP A 81 19.47 -2.77 -2.02
N VAL A 82 19.80 -3.52 -0.96
CA VAL A 82 19.98 -2.96 0.38
C VAL A 82 21.40 -2.38 0.44
N ILE A 83 21.52 -1.06 0.40
CA ILE A 83 22.83 -0.38 0.28
C ILE A 83 23.39 0.16 1.58
N GLY A 84 22.62 0.09 2.67
CA GLY A 84 23.07 0.56 3.98
C GLY A 84 21.95 0.67 4.97
N GLY A 85 22.26 1.25 6.12
CA GLY A 85 21.31 1.45 7.21
C GLY A 85 22.01 1.69 8.53
N ASP A 86 21.24 1.67 9.60
CA ASP A 86 21.72 1.82 10.97
C ASP A 86 20.93 0.91 11.93
N THR A 87 21.57 0.49 13.01
CA THR A 87 20.90 -0.25 14.09
C THR A 87 21.25 0.39 15.42
N THR A 88 20.21 0.79 16.15
CA THR A 88 20.38 1.42 17.46
C THR A 88 19.43 0.83 18.49
N SER A 89 19.60 1.23 19.75
CA SER A 89 18.69 0.81 20.82
C SER A 89 17.46 1.70 20.93
N SER A 90 16.32 1.10 21.23
CA SER A 90 15.09 1.79 21.62
C SER A 90 14.78 1.53 23.09
N GLN A 91 14.25 2.52 23.79
CA GLN A 91 13.75 2.32 25.15
C GLN A 91 12.38 1.62 25.18
N LYS A 92 11.61 1.73 24.11
CA LYS A 92 10.26 1.15 23.98
C LYS A 92 10.06 0.64 22.57
N GLY A 93 9.81 -0.67 22.46
CA GLY A 93 9.34 -1.27 21.22
C GLY A 93 10.36 -1.32 20.09
N LEU A 94 9.83 -1.58 18.91
CA LEU A 94 10.51 -1.68 17.63
C LEU A 94 10.13 -0.49 16.75
N ILE A 95 11.15 0.13 16.15
CA ILE A 95 10.97 1.22 15.18
C ILE A 95 11.78 0.85 13.94
N ILE A 96 11.17 0.96 12.79
CA ILE A 96 11.78 0.68 11.47
C ILE A 96 11.64 1.90 10.60
N SER A 97 12.73 2.39 10.05
CA SER A 97 12.72 3.41 9.00
C SER A 97 13.40 2.88 7.76
N ILE A 98 12.70 2.93 6.65
CA ILE A 98 13.26 2.56 5.35
C ILE A 98 13.20 3.77 4.43
N THR A 99 14.28 4.00 3.72
CA THR A 99 14.32 4.98 2.64
C THR A 99 14.49 4.22 1.34
N ALA A 100 13.55 4.39 0.41
CA ALA A 100 13.64 3.86 -0.94
C ALA A 100 14.13 4.91 -1.90
N ILE A 101 14.99 4.49 -2.82
CA ILE A 101 15.55 5.30 -3.90
C ILE A 101 15.12 4.65 -5.20
N GLY A 102 14.56 5.47 -6.10
CA GLY A 102 14.17 5.06 -7.44
C GLY A 102 14.64 6.04 -8.49
N GLU A 103 14.45 5.67 -9.73
CA GLU A 103 14.78 6.51 -10.87
C GLU A 103 13.71 6.40 -11.96
N ALA A 104 13.52 7.50 -12.68
CA ALA A 104 12.71 7.55 -13.88
C ALA A 104 13.30 8.56 -14.87
N ASP A 105 12.97 8.43 -16.14
CA ASP A 105 13.23 9.50 -17.10
C ASP A 105 12.33 10.71 -16.79
N GLU A 106 12.86 11.90 -16.92
CA GLU A 106 12.17 13.16 -16.55
C GLU A 106 10.80 13.31 -17.21
N ASN A 107 10.67 12.83 -18.43
CA ASN A 107 9.41 12.86 -19.17
C ASN A 107 8.42 11.76 -18.78
N GLU A 108 8.83 10.75 -17.98
CA GLU A 108 7.97 9.67 -17.50
C GLU A 108 7.46 9.89 -16.07
N ILE A 109 8.14 10.74 -15.29
CA ILE A 109 7.68 11.03 -13.92
C ILE A 109 6.26 11.56 -13.93
N VAL A 110 5.46 11.04 -12.99
CA VAL A 110 4.11 11.49 -12.70
C VAL A 110 4.07 12.05 -11.28
N TYR A 111 3.37 13.15 -11.09
CA TYR A 111 3.22 13.82 -9.81
C TYR A 111 1.77 13.72 -9.32
N ARG A 112 1.52 14.09 -8.08
CA ARG A 112 0.17 14.21 -7.52
C ARG A 112 -0.63 15.36 -8.13
N ASN A 113 0.04 16.37 -8.71
CA ASN A 113 -0.57 17.47 -9.46
C ASN A 113 -0.55 17.19 -10.96
N GLY A 114 -1.51 17.71 -11.69
CA GLY A 114 -1.56 17.60 -13.15
C GLY A 114 -2.85 17.02 -13.70
N ALA A 115 -3.76 16.53 -12.83
CA ALA A 115 -5.11 16.18 -13.23
C ALA A 115 -5.83 17.38 -13.86
N LYS A 116 -6.61 17.12 -14.90
CA LYS A 116 -7.32 18.15 -15.68
C LYS A 116 -8.81 17.88 -15.63
N GLN A 117 -9.58 18.91 -15.92
CA GLN A 117 -11.01 18.75 -16.14
C GLN A 117 -11.26 17.74 -17.25
N THR A 118 -12.19 16.82 -17.02
CA THR A 118 -12.56 15.69 -17.91
C THR A 118 -11.60 14.51 -17.90
N ASP A 119 -10.51 14.53 -17.14
CA ASP A 119 -9.70 13.34 -16.96
C ASP A 119 -10.51 12.23 -16.27
N LEU A 120 -10.21 11.00 -16.60
CA LEU A 120 -10.79 9.82 -15.95
C LEU A 120 -10.00 9.48 -14.70
N LEU A 121 -10.70 9.21 -13.61
CA LEU A 121 -10.12 8.71 -12.37
C LEU A 121 -10.08 7.19 -12.39
N VAL A 122 -8.91 6.62 -12.22
CA VAL A 122 -8.63 5.19 -12.39
C VAL A 122 -7.93 4.64 -11.14
N VAL A 123 -8.32 3.45 -10.72
CA VAL A 123 -7.66 2.72 -9.64
C VAL A 123 -7.22 1.33 -10.12
N THR A 124 -6.14 0.83 -9.54
CA THR A 124 -5.68 -0.55 -9.74
C THR A 124 -6.27 -1.49 -8.70
N GLY A 125 -6.31 -2.79 -8.98
CA GLY A 125 -6.71 -3.82 -8.03
C GLY A 125 -8.09 -3.60 -7.41
N ASP A 126 -8.21 -3.99 -6.15
CA ASP A 126 -9.38 -3.79 -5.29
C ASP A 126 -9.00 -3.02 -4.02
N ILE A 127 -9.99 -2.41 -3.37
CA ILE A 127 -9.79 -1.49 -2.26
C ILE A 127 -10.57 -1.90 -1.00
N GLY A 128 -10.07 -1.48 0.17
CA GLY A 128 -10.69 -1.68 1.48
C GLY A 128 -10.34 -3.01 2.15
N ALA A 129 -9.77 -3.97 1.42
CA ALA A 129 -9.49 -5.30 1.92
C ALA A 129 -8.46 -5.30 3.07
N ALA A 130 -7.43 -4.46 2.99
CA ALA A 130 -6.41 -4.35 4.03
C ALA A 130 -7.00 -3.89 5.36
N TYR A 131 -7.85 -2.88 5.35
CA TYR A 131 -8.51 -2.39 6.56
C TYR A 131 -9.39 -3.46 7.22
N MET A 132 -10.19 -4.23 6.45
CA MET A 132 -10.99 -5.31 7.01
C MET A 132 -10.13 -6.45 7.56
N GLY A 133 -8.99 -6.73 6.92
CA GLY A 133 -7.97 -7.63 7.47
C GLY A 133 -7.49 -7.19 8.85
N LEU A 134 -7.24 -5.89 9.03
CA LEU A 134 -6.88 -5.32 10.34
C LEU A 134 -8.03 -5.50 11.35
N GLN A 135 -9.27 -5.24 10.97
CA GLN A 135 -10.43 -5.40 11.87
C GLN A 135 -10.59 -6.85 12.34
N VAL A 136 -10.39 -7.83 11.45
CA VAL A 136 -10.39 -9.25 11.81
C VAL A 136 -9.28 -9.55 12.82
N LEU A 137 -8.05 -9.12 12.55
CA LEU A 137 -6.90 -9.35 13.45
C LEU A 137 -7.09 -8.71 14.83
N GLU A 138 -7.61 -7.49 14.89
CA GLU A 138 -7.90 -6.82 16.16
C GLU A 138 -9.02 -7.50 16.94
N ARG A 139 -10.09 -7.98 16.28
CA ARG A 139 -11.14 -8.76 16.92
C ARG A 139 -10.57 -10.05 17.53
N GLU A 140 -9.82 -10.81 16.77
CA GLU A 140 -9.25 -12.08 17.23
C GLU A 140 -8.24 -11.88 18.37
N LYS A 141 -7.47 -10.82 18.33
CA LYS A 141 -6.60 -10.43 19.44
C LYS A 141 -7.41 -10.17 20.72
N GLN A 142 -8.53 -9.44 20.64
CA GLN A 142 -9.40 -9.18 21.78
C GLN A 142 -10.01 -10.49 22.33
N VAL A 143 -10.48 -11.38 21.45
CA VAL A 143 -11.02 -12.70 21.85
C VAL A 143 -9.96 -13.52 22.56
N PHE A 144 -8.73 -13.59 22.02
CA PHE A 144 -7.62 -14.32 22.62
C PHE A 144 -7.22 -13.75 23.98
N GLN A 145 -7.22 -12.43 24.17
CA GLN A 145 -6.94 -11.80 25.46
C GLN A 145 -7.93 -12.19 26.56
N VAL A 146 -9.22 -12.37 26.21
CA VAL A 146 -10.27 -12.80 27.15
C VAL A 146 -10.23 -14.30 27.38
N ASN A 147 -9.95 -15.08 26.33
CA ASN A 147 -9.91 -16.54 26.39
C ASN A 147 -8.70 -17.11 25.65
N PRO A 148 -7.52 -17.17 26.29
CA PRO A 148 -6.27 -17.66 25.66
C PRO A 148 -6.31 -19.13 25.20
N ASN A 149 -7.33 -19.90 25.59
CA ASN A 149 -7.50 -21.28 25.13
C ASN A 149 -8.27 -21.37 23.78
N SER A 150 -8.88 -20.29 23.34
CA SER A 150 -9.51 -20.21 22.02
C SER A 150 -8.45 -19.95 20.97
N GLN A 151 -8.35 -20.87 20.01
CA GLN A 151 -7.49 -20.64 18.82
C GLN A 151 -8.30 -19.85 17.82
N PRO A 152 -7.76 -18.72 17.28
CA PRO A 152 -8.41 -18.00 16.20
C PRO A 152 -8.59 -18.88 14.97
N ASP A 153 -9.78 -18.86 14.36
CA ASP A 153 -10.01 -19.43 13.04
C ASP A 153 -9.92 -18.30 12.00
N LEU A 154 -8.80 -18.25 11.32
CA LEU A 154 -8.48 -17.20 10.34
C LEU A 154 -8.62 -17.67 8.88
N ASP A 155 -8.94 -18.93 8.65
CA ASP A 155 -8.95 -19.53 7.31
C ASP A 155 -9.94 -18.82 6.37
N ALA A 156 -11.10 -18.43 6.90
CA ALA A 156 -12.12 -17.71 6.14
C ALA A 156 -11.70 -16.27 5.74
N TYR A 157 -10.67 -15.72 6.35
CA TYR A 157 -10.24 -14.33 6.19
C TYR A 157 -8.86 -14.20 5.53
N THR A 158 -8.30 -15.29 5.01
CA THR A 158 -6.92 -15.37 4.50
C THR A 158 -6.60 -14.23 3.54
N TYR A 159 -7.47 -13.97 2.57
CA TYR A 159 -7.29 -12.90 1.59
C TYR A 159 -7.14 -11.52 2.24
N LEU A 160 -8.08 -11.16 3.14
CA LEU A 160 -8.09 -9.84 3.80
C LEU A 160 -6.86 -9.67 4.71
N ILE A 161 -6.49 -10.74 5.43
CA ILE A 161 -5.33 -10.78 6.31
C ILE A 161 -4.03 -10.65 5.50
N GLU A 162 -3.93 -11.32 4.35
CA GLU A 162 -2.78 -11.17 3.47
C GLU A 162 -2.63 -9.74 2.95
N ARG A 163 -3.73 -9.10 2.55
CA ARG A 163 -3.74 -7.70 2.12
C ARG A 163 -3.18 -6.76 3.21
N GLN A 164 -3.50 -7.04 4.49
CA GLN A 164 -3.02 -6.25 5.64
C GLN A 164 -1.57 -6.57 6.02
N LEU A 165 -1.22 -7.84 6.13
CA LEU A 165 0.09 -8.26 6.66
C LEU A 165 1.20 -8.27 5.61
N ARG A 166 0.82 -8.49 4.35
CA ARG A 166 1.75 -8.63 3.23
C ARG A 166 1.24 -7.90 1.98
N PRO A 167 1.09 -6.57 2.04
CA PRO A 167 0.65 -5.80 0.88
C PRO A 167 1.63 -5.93 -0.29
N GLU A 168 1.18 -5.57 -1.49
CA GLU A 168 2.00 -5.56 -2.70
C GLU A 168 2.05 -4.17 -3.30
N ALA A 169 3.24 -3.65 -3.58
CA ALA A 169 3.41 -2.43 -4.37
C ALA A 169 3.28 -2.73 -5.86
N ARG A 170 2.56 -1.89 -6.58
CA ARG A 170 2.18 -2.09 -7.99
C ARG A 170 3.32 -1.74 -8.96
N LYS A 171 4.46 -2.45 -8.84
CA LYS A 171 5.62 -2.33 -9.75
C LYS A 171 5.29 -2.65 -11.21
N ASP A 172 4.25 -3.46 -11.44
CA ASP A 172 3.76 -3.89 -12.75
C ASP A 172 3.09 -2.77 -13.55
N VAL A 173 2.45 -1.82 -12.87
CA VAL A 173 1.62 -0.75 -13.47
C VAL A 173 2.44 0.12 -14.41
N ARG A 174 3.68 0.47 -14.05
CA ARG A 174 4.58 1.22 -14.94
C ARG A 174 4.75 0.53 -16.30
N THR A 175 4.96 -0.78 -16.29
CA THR A 175 5.13 -1.59 -17.52
C THR A 175 3.83 -1.67 -18.30
N LEU A 176 2.70 -1.84 -17.62
CA LEU A 176 1.38 -1.88 -18.24
C LEU A 176 1.02 -0.55 -18.91
N LEU A 177 1.21 0.56 -18.23
CA LEU A 177 0.97 1.91 -18.77
C LEU A 177 1.85 2.21 -19.98
N HIS A 178 3.13 1.84 -19.92
CA HIS A 178 4.04 1.98 -21.05
C HIS A 178 3.62 1.15 -22.26
N ALA A 179 3.18 -0.11 -22.05
CA ALA A 179 2.71 -0.97 -23.12
C ALA A 179 1.40 -0.45 -23.79
N LEU A 180 0.60 0.29 -23.05
CA LEU A 180 -0.63 0.93 -23.53
C LEU A 180 -0.38 2.33 -24.11
N GLU A 181 0.87 2.81 -24.07
CA GLU A 181 1.23 4.18 -24.46
C GLU A 181 0.39 5.23 -23.71
N ILE A 182 0.21 5.03 -22.40
CA ILE A 182 -0.51 5.93 -21.50
C ILE A 182 0.48 6.55 -20.53
N LYS A 183 0.44 7.88 -20.41
CA LYS A 183 1.07 8.59 -19.31
C LYS A 183 -0.02 9.21 -18.44
N PRO A 184 -0.13 8.80 -17.16
CA PRO A 184 -1.05 9.43 -16.22
C PRO A 184 -0.81 10.94 -16.11
N THR A 185 -1.87 11.70 -15.94
CA THR A 185 -1.79 13.15 -15.72
C THR A 185 -1.49 13.48 -14.26
N SER A 186 -1.96 12.63 -13.32
CA SER A 186 -1.57 12.65 -11.91
C SER A 186 -1.60 11.24 -11.34
N MET A 187 -0.85 10.97 -10.25
CA MET A 187 -0.84 9.65 -9.61
C MET A 187 -0.43 9.76 -8.14
N ILE A 188 -0.97 8.85 -7.33
CA ILE A 188 -0.68 8.63 -5.91
C ILE A 188 -0.97 7.17 -5.59
N ASP A 189 -0.35 6.59 -4.57
CA ASP A 189 -0.77 5.29 -4.02
C ASP A 189 -1.83 5.47 -2.92
N ILE A 190 -2.58 4.41 -2.64
CA ILE A 190 -3.65 4.42 -1.63
C ILE A 190 -3.08 3.86 -0.31
N SER A 191 -2.56 4.75 0.52
CA SER A 191 -2.01 4.45 1.84
C SER A 191 -2.93 4.83 2.99
N ASP A 192 -3.57 6.01 2.91
CA ASP A 192 -4.46 6.54 3.96
C ASP A 192 -5.95 6.31 3.67
N GLY A 193 -6.27 5.84 2.46
CA GLY A 193 -7.61 5.56 1.98
C GLY A 193 -7.99 6.38 0.75
N LEU A 194 -8.81 5.77 -0.10
CA LEU A 194 -9.17 6.33 -1.42
C LEU A 194 -9.67 7.79 -1.34
N SER A 195 -10.50 8.12 -0.34
CA SER A 195 -11.04 9.48 -0.20
C SER A 195 -9.96 10.52 0.10
N SER A 196 -8.99 10.17 0.95
CA SER A 196 -7.83 11.01 1.27
C SER A 196 -7.02 11.30 0.01
N GLU A 197 -6.72 10.25 -0.75
CA GLU A 197 -5.87 10.35 -1.93
C GLU A 197 -6.56 11.11 -3.08
N ILE A 198 -7.87 10.94 -3.27
CA ILE A 198 -8.67 11.76 -4.20
C ILE A 198 -8.56 13.24 -3.81
N MET A 199 -8.72 13.55 -2.52
CA MET A 199 -8.61 14.94 -2.05
C MET A 199 -7.21 15.53 -2.28
N HIS A 200 -6.15 14.71 -2.13
CA HIS A 200 -4.79 15.13 -2.44
C HIS A 200 -4.61 15.46 -3.93
N LEU A 201 -5.05 14.58 -4.83
CA LEU A 201 -4.99 14.82 -6.27
C LEU A 201 -5.78 16.07 -6.67
N CYS A 202 -7.03 16.18 -6.19
CA CYS A 202 -7.90 17.32 -6.48
C CYS A 202 -7.30 18.64 -5.99
N LYS A 203 -6.86 18.68 -4.75
CA LYS A 203 -6.27 19.90 -4.14
C LYS A 203 -5.02 20.36 -4.87
N GLN A 204 -4.12 19.42 -5.19
CA GLN A 204 -2.85 19.76 -5.85
C GLN A 204 -3.03 20.11 -7.33
N SER A 205 -4.08 19.60 -7.97
CA SER A 205 -4.40 19.89 -9.37
C SER A 205 -5.37 21.07 -9.55
N GLY A 206 -6.03 21.53 -8.47
CA GLY A 206 -7.00 22.62 -8.53
C GLY A 206 -8.30 22.23 -9.24
N VAL A 207 -8.71 20.96 -9.15
CA VAL A 207 -9.92 20.39 -9.77
C VAL A 207 -10.81 19.73 -8.71
N GLY A 208 -12.06 19.43 -9.09
CA GLY A 208 -12.96 18.56 -8.33
C GLY A 208 -12.98 17.14 -8.90
N CYS A 209 -13.74 16.25 -8.27
CA CYS A 209 -13.92 14.87 -8.72
C CYS A 209 -15.37 14.42 -8.49
N ASN A 210 -15.89 13.60 -9.42
CA ASN A 210 -17.10 12.82 -9.25
C ASN A 210 -16.70 11.35 -9.13
N LEU A 211 -16.92 10.76 -7.96
CA LEU A 211 -16.68 9.34 -7.69
C LEU A 211 -17.98 8.55 -7.92
N TYR A 212 -17.88 7.40 -8.57
CA TYR A 212 -18.98 6.48 -8.82
C TYR A 212 -18.93 5.29 -7.88
N GLU A 213 -19.83 5.26 -6.91
CA GLU A 213 -19.91 4.19 -5.91
C GLU A 213 -20.05 2.80 -6.54
N ASP A 214 -20.91 2.68 -7.57
CA ASP A 214 -21.16 1.42 -8.28
C ASP A 214 -19.98 0.93 -9.13
N LYS A 215 -18.91 1.71 -9.21
CA LYS A 215 -17.68 1.38 -9.94
C LYS A 215 -16.50 1.06 -9.05
N LEU A 216 -16.67 1.14 -7.73
CA LEU A 216 -15.58 0.80 -6.82
C LEU A 216 -15.22 -0.69 -6.95
N PRO A 217 -13.94 -1.02 -7.23
CA PRO A 217 -13.53 -2.41 -7.29
C PRO A 217 -13.37 -2.96 -5.88
N ILE A 218 -14.33 -3.76 -5.44
CA ILE A 218 -14.36 -4.40 -4.12
C ILE A 218 -14.50 -5.91 -4.28
N ASP A 219 -13.75 -6.67 -3.49
CA ASP A 219 -13.79 -8.13 -3.49
C ASP A 219 -15.06 -8.66 -2.78
N PRO A 220 -15.71 -9.73 -3.27
CA PRO A 220 -16.87 -10.33 -2.59
C PRO A 220 -16.57 -10.80 -1.16
N GLN A 221 -15.36 -11.28 -0.86
CA GLN A 221 -15.00 -11.67 0.51
C GLN A 221 -14.98 -10.45 1.45
N PHE A 222 -14.48 -9.31 0.95
CA PHE A 222 -14.53 -8.05 1.68
C PHE A 222 -15.97 -7.65 2.02
N ILE A 223 -16.91 -7.72 1.07
CA ILE A 223 -18.33 -7.39 1.30
C ILE A 223 -18.91 -8.30 2.40
N ASN A 224 -18.71 -9.62 2.29
CA ASN A 224 -19.23 -10.59 3.27
C ASN A 224 -18.71 -10.29 4.69
N VAL A 225 -17.43 -9.92 4.82
CA VAL A 225 -16.85 -9.61 6.13
C VAL A 225 -17.34 -8.26 6.67
N CYS A 226 -17.56 -7.27 5.81
CA CYS A 226 -18.22 -6.02 6.20
C CYS A 226 -19.63 -6.27 6.76
N GLU A 227 -20.42 -7.16 6.13
CA GLU A 227 -21.75 -7.55 6.62
C GLU A 227 -21.64 -8.26 7.97
N GLU A 228 -20.69 -9.21 8.14
CA GLU A 228 -20.45 -9.90 9.41
C GLU A 228 -20.14 -8.92 10.54
N PHE A 229 -19.33 -7.89 10.26
CA PHE A 229 -18.97 -6.85 11.23
C PHE A 229 -20.04 -5.76 11.38
N ASN A 230 -21.12 -5.81 10.58
CA ASN A 230 -22.16 -4.78 10.51
C ASN A 230 -21.56 -3.38 10.22
N ILE A 231 -20.65 -3.33 9.27
CA ILE A 231 -19.98 -2.11 8.79
C ILE A 231 -20.37 -1.89 7.32
N ASP A 232 -20.61 -0.65 6.95
CA ASP A 232 -20.91 -0.27 5.58
C ASP A 232 -19.68 -0.45 4.67
N SER A 233 -19.80 -1.29 3.65
CA SER A 233 -18.69 -1.64 2.76
C SER A 233 -18.19 -0.47 1.93
N THR A 234 -19.06 0.42 1.47
CA THR A 234 -18.67 1.64 0.74
C THR A 234 -17.84 2.55 1.62
N THR A 235 -18.28 2.77 2.86
CA THR A 235 -17.53 3.58 3.83
C THR A 235 -16.14 3.03 4.08
N VAL A 236 -15.99 1.72 4.20
CA VAL A 236 -14.67 1.09 4.36
C VAL A 236 -13.85 1.22 3.10
N ALA A 237 -14.42 0.92 1.93
CA ALA A 237 -13.70 0.97 0.66
C ALA A 237 -13.10 2.36 0.35
N ILE A 238 -13.80 3.43 0.75
CA ILE A 238 -13.32 4.80 0.48
C ILE A 238 -12.43 5.38 1.59
N ASN A 239 -12.47 4.84 2.82
CA ASN A 239 -11.70 5.38 3.95
C ASN A 239 -10.69 4.39 4.56
N GLY A 240 -10.77 3.12 4.19
CA GLY A 240 -9.79 2.12 4.60
C GLY A 240 -8.45 2.37 3.92
N GLY A 241 -7.38 2.39 4.69
CA GLY A 241 -6.02 2.58 4.19
C GLY A 241 -5.26 1.26 4.02
N GLU A 242 -4.00 1.39 3.66
CA GLU A 242 -3.01 0.32 3.53
C GLU A 242 -3.24 -0.67 2.37
N ASP A 243 -4.02 -0.27 1.36
CA ASP A 243 -4.24 -1.10 0.15
C ASP A 243 -3.03 -1.10 -0.79
N TYR A 244 -2.26 0.00 -0.82
CA TYR A 244 -1.07 0.20 -1.68
C TYR A 244 -1.33 -0.04 -3.17
N GLU A 245 -2.59 0.12 -3.58
CA GLU A 245 -2.99 0.23 -4.98
C GLU A 245 -2.68 1.64 -5.51
N LEU A 246 -2.63 1.80 -6.83
CA LEU A 246 -2.38 3.12 -7.44
C LEU A 246 -3.69 3.76 -7.87
N LEU A 247 -3.84 5.02 -7.48
CA LEU A 247 -4.88 5.93 -7.95
C LEU A 247 -4.27 6.94 -8.91
N PHE A 248 -4.82 7.06 -10.10
CA PHE A 248 -4.27 7.98 -11.10
C PHE A 248 -5.35 8.55 -12.01
N THR A 249 -5.01 9.62 -12.71
CA THR A 249 -5.86 10.21 -13.73
C THR A 249 -5.25 10.07 -15.11
N ILE A 250 -6.10 9.88 -16.12
CA ILE A 250 -5.72 9.81 -17.53
C ILE A 250 -6.63 10.71 -18.37
N ALA A 251 -6.12 11.18 -19.50
CA ALA A 251 -6.93 11.92 -20.43
C ALA A 251 -8.09 11.08 -21.00
N MET A 252 -9.24 11.70 -21.24
CA MET A 252 -10.42 11.02 -21.79
C MET A 252 -10.13 10.29 -23.13
N GLU A 253 -9.19 10.78 -23.90
CA GLU A 253 -8.78 10.17 -25.19
C GLU A 253 -8.13 8.80 -25.01
N ASP A 254 -7.60 8.48 -23.83
CA ASP A 254 -7.01 7.19 -23.51
C ASP A 254 -8.03 6.14 -23.02
N PHE A 255 -9.32 6.50 -22.92
CA PHE A 255 -10.38 5.61 -22.43
C PHE A 255 -10.39 4.24 -23.13
N GLU A 256 -10.36 4.20 -24.45
CA GLU A 256 -10.43 2.94 -25.21
C GLU A 256 -9.20 2.05 -25.00
N LYS A 257 -8.06 2.61 -24.54
CA LYS A 257 -6.85 1.84 -24.24
C LYS A 257 -6.95 1.03 -22.95
N ILE A 258 -7.71 1.49 -21.97
CA ILE A 258 -7.88 0.81 -20.66
C ILE A 258 -9.22 0.12 -20.50
N LYS A 259 -10.17 0.38 -21.36
CA LYS A 259 -11.52 -0.20 -21.28
C LYS A 259 -11.48 -1.72 -21.31
N GLY A 260 -12.01 -2.35 -20.25
CA GLY A 260 -12.03 -3.81 -20.10
C GLY A 260 -10.67 -4.42 -19.72
N ASN A 261 -9.66 -3.61 -19.38
CA ASN A 261 -8.42 -4.12 -18.84
C ASN A 261 -8.65 -4.55 -17.36
N PRO A 262 -8.34 -5.80 -17.00
CA PRO A 262 -8.62 -6.30 -15.65
C PRO A 262 -7.78 -5.65 -14.54
N ASN A 263 -6.70 -4.94 -14.91
CA ASN A 263 -5.82 -4.28 -13.94
C ASN A 263 -6.28 -2.85 -13.58
N PHE A 264 -7.21 -2.28 -14.35
CA PHE A 264 -7.61 -0.87 -14.22
C PHE A 264 -9.12 -0.73 -14.15
N THR A 265 -9.59 -0.03 -13.14
CA THR A 265 -11.02 0.30 -12.98
C THR A 265 -11.22 1.80 -13.01
N ILE A 266 -12.05 2.29 -13.94
CA ILE A 266 -12.47 3.69 -13.97
C ILE A 266 -13.54 3.88 -12.91
N ILE A 267 -13.23 4.68 -11.90
CA ILE A 267 -14.10 4.91 -10.74
C ILE A 267 -14.72 6.32 -10.69
N GLY A 268 -14.36 7.19 -11.62
CA GLY A 268 -14.82 8.56 -11.60
C GLY A 268 -14.21 9.43 -12.72
N HIS A 269 -14.45 10.72 -12.60
CA HIS A 269 -13.83 11.74 -13.46
C HIS A 269 -13.72 13.07 -12.73
#